data_453a5600bd8bc6b5ab7ac44432d2a335
#
_entry.id   453a5600bd8bc6b5ab7ac44432d2a335
#
_cell.length_a   1.000
_cell.length_b   1.000
_cell.length_c   1.000
_cell.angle_alpha   90.00
_cell.angle_beta   90.00
_cell.angle_gamma   90.00
#
_symmetry.space_group_name_H-M   'P 1'
#
loop_
_entity.id
_entity.type
_entity.pdbx_description
1 polymer ?
#
loop_
_entity_poly.entity_id
_entity_poly.type
_entity_poly.pdbx_seq_one_letter_code
_entity_poly.pdbx_strand_id
1 'polypeptide(L)'
;YVLRGSFVLKHRLDREIRDFSQFKKEAEAWRAESRKYVEGLSWAIDQQLSKWNLSKAEKEVAFLLLKGLSLKEIAEIRSTSEKTVRAQSTAVYAKAGLAGRSELSAFFLEDLLVPVE
;
A
#
# COMPACT_ATOMS: atom_id res chain seq x y z
N TYR A 1 -3.52 6.85 2.42
CA TYR A 1 -3.55 7.24 2.34
C TYR A 1 -3.51 8.23 2.68
N VAL A 2 -3.09 8.57 2.33
CA VAL A 2 -2.99 9.38 2.64
C VAL A 2 -3.42 9.96 2.96
N LEU A 3 -3.65 10.28 2.88
CA LEU A 3 -4.10 10.92 3.12
C LEU A 3 -4.80 11.07 3.63
N ARG A 4 -4.91 10.93 3.53
CA ARG A 4 -5.96 11.30 3.68
C ARG A 4 -6.29 12.61 3.22
N GLY A 5 -6.39 12.81 1.93
CA GLY A 5 -6.80 14.03 1.32
C GLY A 5 -8.09 14.58 1.89
N SER A 6 -8.86 13.72 2.51
CA SER A 6 -10.16 14.13 3.01
C SER A 6 -10.08 15.22 4.06
N PHE A 7 -9.02 15.27 4.85
CA PHE A 7 -8.98 16.29 5.87
C PHE A 7 -8.74 17.68 5.29
N VAL A 8 -8.14 17.75 4.11
CA VAL A 8 -7.92 19.01 3.44
C VAL A 8 -9.24 19.67 3.06
N LEU A 9 -10.24 18.86 2.74
CA LEU A 9 -11.51 19.38 2.28
C LEU A 9 -12.41 19.95 3.35
N LYS A 10 -11.96 19.95 4.58
CA LYS A 10 -12.79 20.45 5.66
C LYS A 10 -12.83 21.96 5.75
N HIS A 11 -12.00 22.65 5.03
CA HIS A 11 -11.89 24.06 5.28
C HIS A 11 -12.64 24.88 4.28
N ARG A 12 -12.23 25.72 3.53
CA ARG A 12 -12.98 26.62 2.78
C ARG A 12 -13.21 26.19 1.39
N LEU A 13 -14.34 26.52 0.85
CA LEU A 13 -14.78 25.97 -0.40
C LEU A 13 -13.93 26.26 -1.60
N ASP A 14 -13.90 27.48 -2.05
CA ASP A 14 -13.29 27.76 -3.35
C ASP A 14 -11.81 27.53 -3.38
N ARG A 15 -11.14 27.98 -2.34
CA ARG A 15 -9.71 27.86 -2.27
C ARG A 15 -9.31 26.39 -2.17
N GLU A 16 -10.03 25.64 -1.37
CA GLU A 16 -9.68 24.25 -1.18
C GLU A 16 -10.00 23.38 -2.37
N ILE A 17 -11.04 23.74 -3.12
CA ILE A 17 -11.33 23.03 -4.34
C ILE A 17 -10.19 23.22 -5.33
N ARG A 18 -9.64 24.41 -5.42
CA ARG A 18 -8.50 24.65 -6.29
C ARG A 18 -7.26 23.92 -5.80
N ASP A 19 -7.03 23.95 -4.49
CA ASP A 19 -5.88 23.24 -3.91
C ASP A 19 -5.99 21.74 -4.13
N PHE A 20 -7.18 21.20 -3.95
CA PHE A 20 -7.41 19.79 -4.17
C PHE A 20 -7.21 19.41 -5.64
N SER A 21 -7.66 20.27 -6.55
CA SER A 21 -7.46 20.01 -7.98
C SER A 21 -5.98 20.00 -8.34
N GLN A 22 -5.22 20.94 -7.77
CA GLN A 22 -3.78 20.98 -8.00
C GLN A 22 -3.09 19.75 -7.44
N PHE A 23 -3.45 19.36 -6.22
CA PHE A 23 -2.93 18.16 -5.61
C PHE A 23 -3.20 16.94 -6.48
N LYS A 24 -4.42 16.82 -7.01
CA LYS A 24 -4.79 15.71 -7.85
C LYS A 24 -3.97 15.67 -9.14
N LYS A 25 -3.76 16.83 -9.75
CA LYS A 25 -2.95 16.93 -10.95
C LYS A 25 -1.51 16.51 -10.70
N GLU A 26 -0.97 16.96 -9.59
CA GLU A 26 0.40 16.60 -9.23
C GLU A 26 0.54 15.11 -8.95
N ALA A 27 -0.43 14.53 -8.27
CA ALA A 27 -0.42 13.10 -7.99
C ALA A 27 -0.51 12.28 -9.26
N GLU A 28 -1.36 12.72 -10.19
CA GLU A 28 -1.50 12.03 -11.47
C GLU A 28 -0.23 12.13 -12.30
N ALA A 29 0.39 13.30 -12.30
CA ALA A 29 1.65 13.50 -13.01
C ALA A 29 2.75 12.61 -12.44
N TRP A 30 2.82 12.54 -11.11
CA TRP A 30 3.81 11.70 -10.46
C TRP A 30 3.60 10.23 -10.80
N ARG A 31 2.35 9.78 -10.79
CA ARG A 31 2.04 8.40 -11.15
C ARG A 31 2.42 8.08 -12.59
N ALA A 32 2.17 9.04 -13.49
CA ALA A 32 2.51 8.85 -14.91
C ALA A 32 4.02 8.75 -15.09
N GLU A 33 4.77 9.63 -14.43
CA GLU A 33 6.22 9.63 -14.54
C GLU A 33 6.85 8.39 -13.94
N SER A 34 6.28 7.87 -12.85
CA SER A 34 6.87 6.76 -12.13
C SER A 34 6.30 5.41 -12.56
N ARG A 35 5.42 5.38 -13.56
CA ARG A 35 4.74 4.14 -13.95
C ARG A 35 5.67 2.98 -14.21
N LYS A 36 6.75 3.20 -14.94
CA LYS A 36 7.70 2.13 -15.23
C LYS A 36 8.30 1.54 -13.96
N TYR A 37 8.67 2.42 -13.04
CA TYR A 37 9.28 1.98 -11.79
C TYR A 37 8.28 1.26 -10.93
N VAL A 38 7.04 1.77 -10.89
CA VAL A 38 5.97 1.15 -10.10
C VAL A 38 5.64 -0.23 -10.63
N GLU A 39 5.55 -0.39 -11.95
CA GLU A 39 5.26 -1.69 -12.54
C GLU A 39 6.36 -2.69 -12.26
N GLY A 40 7.61 -2.25 -12.41
CA GLY A 40 8.75 -3.10 -12.12
C GLY A 40 8.80 -3.50 -10.66
N LEU A 41 8.50 -2.56 -9.78
CA LEU A 41 8.48 -2.83 -8.35
C LEU A 41 7.36 -3.81 -8.00
N SER A 42 6.19 -3.63 -8.56
CA SER A 42 5.08 -4.55 -8.32
C SER A 42 5.42 -5.96 -8.75
N TRP A 43 6.05 -6.10 -9.90
CA TRP A 43 6.49 -7.41 -10.37
C TRP A 43 7.51 -8.02 -9.40
N ALA A 44 8.49 -7.24 -8.97
CA ALA A 44 9.51 -7.72 -8.06
C ALA A 44 8.91 -8.15 -6.72
N ILE A 45 7.96 -7.38 -6.21
CA ILE A 45 7.27 -7.73 -4.98
C ILE A 45 6.53 -9.04 -5.16
N ASP A 46 5.80 -9.18 -6.27
CA ASP A 46 5.05 -10.41 -6.52
C ASP A 46 5.97 -11.63 -6.57
N GLN A 47 7.14 -11.49 -7.19
CA GLN A 47 8.11 -12.58 -7.23
C GLN A 47 8.57 -12.98 -5.83
N GLN A 48 8.82 -11.99 -4.98
CA GLN A 48 9.24 -12.26 -3.62
C GLN A 48 8.12 -12.93 -2.82
N LEU A 49 6.89 -12.47 -2.99
CA LEU A 49 5.75 -13.09 -2.31
C LEU A 49 5.58 -14.53 -2.74
N SER A 50 5.85 -14.83 -4.01
CA SER A 50 5.83 -16.22 -4.49
C SER A 50 6.93 -17.06 -3.85
N LYS A 51 8.11 -16.47 -3.64
CA LYS A 51 9.21 -17.19 -2.97
C LYS A 51 8.84 -17.54 -1.54
N TRP A 52 8.00 -16.76 -0.91
CA TRP A 52 7.52 -17.06 0.43
C TRP A 52 6.34 -18.03 0.41
N ASN A 53 5.96 -18.53 -0.76
CA ASN A 53 4.87 -19.49 -0.92
C ASN A 53 3.51 -18.94 -0.48
N LEU A 54 3.27 -17.66 -0.69
CA LEU A 54 1.98 -17.08 -0.38
C LEU A 54 0.95 -17.51 -1.41
N SER A 55 -0.26 -17.80 -0.94
CA SER A 55 -1.37 -18.09 -1.83
C SER A 55 -1.80 -16.81 -2.54
N LYS A 56 -2.64 -16.93 -3.55
CA LYS A 56 -3.14 -15.77 -4.27
C LYS A 56 -3.83 -14.79 -3.34
N ALA A 57 -4.67 -15.29 -2.44
CA ALA A 57 -5.36 -14.43 -1.48
C ALA A 57 -4.37 -13.77 -0.54
N GLU A 58 -3.36 -14.49 -0.08
CA GLU A 58 -2.36 -13.92 0.81
C GLU A 58 -1.53 -12.86 0.11
N LYS A 59 -1.21 -13.06 -1.16
CA LYS A 59 -0.50 -12.04 -1.93
C LYS A 59 -1.32 -10.76 -2.03
N GLU A 60 -2.62 -10.88 -2.30
CA GLU A 60 -3.49 -9.72 -2.40
C GLU A 60 -3.55 -8.95 -1.08
N VAL A 61 -3.65 -9.67 0.03
CA VAL A 61 -3.64 -9.04 1.34
C VAL A 61 -2.30 -8.35 1.58
N ALA A 62 -1.20 -9.02 1.23
CA ALA A 62 0.13 -8.44 1.42
C ALA A 62 0.29 -7.13 0.65
N PHE A 63 -0.16 -7.08 -0.60
CA PHE A 63 -0.11 -5.84 -1.38
C PHE A 63 -0.92 -4.73 -0.73
N LEU A 64 -2.11 -5.05 -0.22
CA LEU A 64 -2.93 -4.04 0.43
C LEU A 64 -2.32 -3.56 1.75
N LEU A 65 -1.66 -4.46 2.47
CA LEU A 65 -0.92 -4.06 3.66
C LEU A 65 0.21 -3.12 3.30
N LEU A 66 0.93 -3.40 2.23
CA LEU A 66 2.03 -2.54 1.78
C LEU A 66 1.54 -1.17 1.34
N LYS A 67 0.31 -1.09 0.85
CA LYS A 67 -0.29 0.18 0.48
C LYS A 67 -0.73 1.00 1.68
N GLY A 68 -0.67 0.44 2.87
CA GLY A 68 -0.99 1.18 4.08
C GLY A 68 -2.42 1.08 4.55
N LEU A 69 -3.21 0.19 3.98
CA LEU A 69 -4.60 0.06 4.39
C LEU A 69 -4.73 -0.67 5.72
N SER A 70 -5.77 -0.31 6.47
CA SER A 70 -6.08 -1.01 7.72
C SER A 70 -6.71 -2.36 7.42
N LEU A 71 -6.73 -3.22 8.42
CA LEU A 71 -7.39 -4.52 8.26
C LEU A 71 -8.87 -4.35 7.92
N LYS A 72 -9.51 -3.34 8.50
CA LYS A 72 -10.90 -3.06 8.22
C LYS A 72 -11.10 -2.66 6.76
N GLU A 73 -10.22 -1.78 6.26
CA GLU A 73 -10.30 -1.34 4.88
C GLU A 73 -10.05 -2.49 3.91
N ILE A 74 -9.09 -3.35 4.23
CA ILE A 74 -8.81 -4.51 3.40
C ILE A 74 -10.02 -5.44 3.37
N ALA A 75 -10.64 -5.65 4.53
CA ALA A 75 -11.82 -6.50 4.62
C ALA A 75 -12.94 -5.97 3.74
N GLU A 76 -13.13 -4.66 3.74
CA GLU A 76 -14.15 -4.03 2.90
C GLU A 76 -13.85 -4.22 1.42
N ILE A 77 -12.62 -4.00 1.02
CA ILE A 77 -12.22 -4.15 -0.37
C ILE A 77 -12.40 -5.59 -0.85
N ARG A 78 -12.07 -6.54 0.00
CA ARG A 78 -12.11 -7.95 -0.37
C ARG A 78 -13.44 -8.62 -0.04
N SER A 79 -14.40 -7.86 0.46
CA SER A 79 -15.73 -8.37 0.81
C SER A 79 -15.64 -9.56 1.77
N THR A 80 -14.84 -9.40 2.81
CA THR A 80 -14.67 -10.44 3.81
C THR A 80 -14.66 -9.81 5.20
N SER A 81 -14.48 -10.61 6.24
CA SER A 81 -14.47 -10.10 7.59
C SER A 81 -13.06 -9.65 7.97
N GLU A 82 -13.01 -8.72 8.93
CA GLU A 82 -11.73 -8.28 9.46
C GLU A 82 -10.98 -9.43 10.11
N LYS A 83 -11.71 -10.34 10.74
CA LYS A 83 -11.13 -11.52 11.35
C LYS A 83 -10.40 -12.37 10.32
N THR A 84 -11.00 -12.56 9.15
CA THR A 84 -10.39 -13.31 8.07
C THR A 84 -9.11 -12.62 7.57
N VAL A 85 -9.17 -11.30 7.39
CA VAL A 85 -7.99 -10.54 6.95
C VAL A 85 -6.88 -10.64 8.00
N ARG A 86 -7.23 -10.57 9.26
CA ARG A 86 -6.22 -10.70 10.32
C ARG A 86 -5.53 -12.05 10.26
N ALA A 87 -6.31 -13.11 10.06
CA ALA A 87 -5.75 -14.46 9.95
C ALA A 87 -4.84 -14.57 8.73
N GLN A 88 -5.26 -13.98 7.61
CA GLN A 88 -4.44 -13.99 6.40
C GLN A 88 -3.16 -13.19 6.57
N SER A 89 -3.23 -12.06 7.26
CA SER A 89 -2.04 -11.26 7.54
C SER A 89 -1.06 -12.04 8.41
N THR A 90 -1.57 -12.72 9.42
CA THR A 90 -0.73 -13.53 10.29
C THR A 90 -0.03 -14.64 9.48
N ALA A 91 -0.76 -15.25 8.56
CA ALA A 91 -0.17 -16.28 7.70
C ALA A 91 0.92 -15.70 6.80
N VAL A 92 0.70 -14.49 6.27
CA VAL A 92 1.71 -13.83 5.46
C VAL A 92 2.99 -13.64 6.26
N TYR A 93 2.88 -13.10 7.47
CA TYR A 93 4.07 -12.87 8.29
C TYR A 93 4.76 -14.17 8.63
N ALA A 94 4.00 -15.19 8.98
CA ALA A 94 4.58 -16.48 9.34
C ALA A 94 5.35 -17.09 8.17
N LYS A 95 4.76 -17.06 6.98
CA LYS A 95 5.42 -17.63 5.80
C LYS A 95 6.65 -16.85 5.38
N ALA A 96 6.62 -15.54 5.59
CA ALA A 96 7.76 -14.69 5.26
C ALA A 96 8.85 -14.70 6.33
N GLY A 97 8.54 -15.21 7.50
CA GLY A 97 9.50 -15.17 8.61
C GLY A 97 9.62 -13.79 9.22
N LEU A 98 8.53 -13.01 9.17
CA LEU A 98 8.54 -11.63 9.66
C LEU A 98 7.66 -11.52 10.89
N ALA A 99 7.97 -10.54 11.75
CA ALA A 99 7.24 -10.36 13.00
C ALA A 99 5.89 -9.68 12.81
N GLY A 100 5.75 -8.87 11.78
CA GLY A 100 4.51 -8.16 11.57
C GLY A 100 4.61 -7.19 10.42
N ARG A 101 3.64 -6.27 10.39
CA ARG A 101 3.47 -5.35 9.28
C ARG A 101 4.66 -4.43 9.05
N SER A 102 5.27 -3.93 10.13
CA SER A 102 6.41 -3.03 9.98
C SER A 102 7.57 -3.73 9.30
N GLU A 103 7.83 -4.98 9.66
CA GLU A 103 8.91 -5.72 9.02
C GLU A 103 8.60 -6.06 7.57
N LEU A 104 7.32 -6.31 7.27
CA LEU A 104 6.92 -6.55 5.90
C LEU A 104 7.21 -5.33 5.03
N SER A 105 6.83 -4.16 5.49
CA SER A 105 7.08 -2.92 4.76
C SER A 105 8.58 -2.65 4.66
N ALA A 106 9.30 -2.84 5.75
CA ALA A 106 10.75 -2.59 5.76
C ALA A 106 11.48 -3.50 4.79
N PHE A 107 11.04 -4.75 4.66
CA PHE A 107 11.69 -5.68 3.76
C PHE A 107 11.78 -5.11 2.34
N PHE A 108 10.68 -4.50 1.88
CA PHE A 108 10.63 -4.00 0.51
C PHE A 108 11.11 -2.56 0.36
N LEU A 109 10.99 -1.75 1.41
CA LEU A 109 11.23 -0.31 1.27
C LEU A 109 12.56 0.16 1.83
N GLU A 110 13.18 -0.64 2.68
CA GLU A 110 14.40 -0.20 3.36
C GLU A 110 15.49 0.20 2.37
N ASP A 111 15.75 -0.64 1.37
CA ASP A 111 16.78 -0.34 0.39
C ASP A 111 16.34 0.70 -0.63
N LEU A 112 15.04 0.80 -0.88
CA LEU A 112 14.51 1.74 -1.85
C LEU A 112 14.51 3.17 -1.34
N LEU A 113 14.43 3.35 -0.03
CA LEU A 113 14.31 4.66 0.56
C LEU A 113 15.63 5.13 1.18
N VAL A 114 16.75 4.70 0.62
CA VAL A 114 18.05 5.17 1.05
C VAL A 114 18.19 6.62 0.61
N PRO A 115 18.58 7.51 1.52
CA PRO A 115 18.75 8.92 1.15
C PRO A 115 19.79 9.09 0.07
N VAL A 116 19.52 10.00 -0.86
CA VAL A 116 20.45 10.37 -1.91
C VAL A 116 21.36 11.46 -1.37
N GLU A 117 22.65 11.29 -1.46
CA GLU A 117 23.60 12.27 -0.95
C GLU A 117 24.14 13.17 -2.03
#